data_7d9cca287bdabbb761fed5ab1f9ce68f
#
_entry.id   7d9cca287bdabbb761fed5ab1f9ce68f
#
_cell.length_a   1.000
_cell.length_b   1.000
_cell.length_c   1.000
_cell.angle_alpha   90.00
_cell.angle_beta   90.00
_cell.angle_gamma   90.00
#
_symmetry.space_group_name_H-M   'P 1'
#
loop_
_entity.id
_entity.type
_entity.pdbx_description
1 polymer ?
#
loop_
_entity_poly.entity_id
_entity_poly.type
_entity_poly.pdbx_seq_one_letter_code
_entity_poly.pdbx_strand_id
1 'polypeptide(L)'
;MFNIYKASVLRLIKNLPFIIGCLIAIGATYFITNTGLKLEFIENLSHEERMFFASAAMALYFSFFTTIFVPVEYADGVIRNRIISGFSQKQIYFAHLFTQYTAVFIMHVFYLAGGLLGGARFTGNGMLKVLVFFISLLAYVTITNLIAFRVKKVIVSTIITMVMFNGCFNLVMFGNVILSFVLDDKYFKVGEVIYNLNILGQWFSNTRYAESFVNPGSGIQLIESASILILIAILGSIGLKKRELK
;
A
#
# COMPACT_ATOMS: atom_id res chain seq x y z
N MET A 1 12.08 -21.79 -0.23
CA MET A 1 11.42 -20.49 -0.13
C MET A 1 12.00 -19.63 0.99
N PHE A 2 12.13 -20.14 2.21
CA PHE A 2 12.64 -19.39 3.36
C PHE A 2 14.06 -18.77 3.15
N ASN A 3 14.99 -19.49 2.57
CA ASN A 3 16.34 -18.97 2.27
C ASN A 3 16.33 -17.78 1.29
N ILE A 4 15.44 -17.81 0.28
CA ILE A 4 15.26 -16.68 -0.65
C ILE A 4 14.71 -15.47 0.10
N TYR A 5 13.68 -15.69 0.92
CA TYR A 5 13.09 -14.64 1.74
C TYR A 5 14.12 -13.99 2.66
N LYS A 6 14.88 -14.80 3.42
CA LYS A 6 15.96 -14.29 4.30
C LYS A 6 16.98 -13.45 3.55
N ALA A 7 17.43 -13.92 2.38
CA ALA A 7 18.38 -13.17 1.55
C ALA A 7 17.76 -11.84 1.03
N SER A 8 16.52 -11.86 0.61
CA SER A 8 15.80 -10.66 0.12
C SER A 8 15.54 -9.66 1.25
N VAL A 9 15.23 -10.11 2.48
CA VAL A 9 15.08 -9.23 3.65
C VAL A 9 16.42 -8.61 4.05
N LEU A 10 17.52 -9.35 4.02
CA LEU A 10 18.85 -8.78 4.28
C LEU A 10 19.22 -7.70 3.25
N ARG A 11 18.85 -7.90 1.98
CA ARG A 11 19.00 -6.89 0.93
C ARG A 11 18.11 -5.69 1.17
N LEU A 12 16.86 -5.89 1.59
CA LEU A 12 15.92 -4.83 1.94
C LEU A 12 16.47 -3.92 3.04
N ILE A 13 16.96 -4.49 4.14
CA ILE A 13 17.48 -3.73 5.29
C ILE A 13 18.74 -2.92 4.91
N LYS A 14 19.51 -3.39 3.93
CA LYS A 14 20.70 -2.68 3.41
C LYS A 14 20.38 -1.74 2.25
N ASN A 15 19.13 -1.67 1.82
CA ASN A 15 18.72 -0.86 0.69
C ASN A 15 18.56 0.61 1.11
N LEU A 16 19.42 1.48 0.60
CA LEU A 16 19.44 2.90 0.95
C LEU A 16 18.09 3.60 0.70
N PRO A 17 17.43 3.45 -0.46
CA PRO A 17 16.08 3.97 -0.67
C PRO A 17 15.07 3.54 0.39
N PHE A 18 15.15 2.29 0.87
CA PHE A 18 14.25 1.81 1.93
C PHE A 18 14.54 2.48 3.28
N ILE A 19 15.81 2.60 3.65
CA ILE A 19 16.24 3.26 4.89
C ILE A 19 15.79 4.72 4.88
N ILE A 20 16.03 5.45 3.77
CA ILE A 20 15.59 6.83 3.60
C ILE A 20 14.07 6.91 3.68
N GLY A 21 13.32 6.00 3.06
CA GLY A 21 11.87 5.92 3.15
C GLY A 21 11.37 5.78 4.59
N CYS A 22 12.01 4.94 5.40
CA CYS A 22 11.67 4.78 6.82
C CYS A 22 11.96 6.07 7.62
N LEU A 23 13.09 6.73 7.37
CA LEU A 23 13.43 8.01 8.02
C LEU A 23 12.46 9.13 7.61
N ILE A 24 12.06 9.18 6.35
CA ILE A 24 11.03 10.11 5.88
C ILE A 24 9.68 9.77 6.52
N ALA A 25 9.31 8.49 6.62
CA ALA A 25 8.05 8.08 7.22
C ALA A 25 7.92 8.56 8.67
N ILE A 26 8.94 8.36 9.51
CA ILE A 26 8.91 8.85 10.90
C ILE A 26 8.96 10.38 10.96
N GLY A 27 9.88 11.02 10.21
CA GLY A 27 10.09 12.47 10.25
C GLY A 27 8.88 13.26 9.71
N ALA A 28 8.38 12.89 8.55
CA ALA A 28 7.22 13.54 7.93
C ALA A 28 5.95 13.33 8.77
N THR A 29 5.72 12.12 9.27
CA THR A 29 4.56 11.85 10.12
C THR A 29 4.64 12.62 11.43
N TYR A 30 5.80 12.64 12.09
CA TYR A 30 6.02 13.47 13.28
C TYR A 30 5.70 14.95 12.99
N PHE A 31 6.29 15.49 11.92
CA PHE A 31 6.12 16.88 11.57
C PHE A 31 4.66 17.25 11.27
N ILE A 32 4.00 16.46 10.40
CA ILE A 32 2.60 16.71 10.03
C ILE A 32 1.67 16.56 11.24
N THR A 33 1.91 15.58 12.09
CA THR A 33 1.09 15.33 13.28
C THR A 33 1.24 16.44 14.31
N ASN A 34 2.48 16.89 14.58
CA ASN A 34 2.76 17.87 15.62
C ASN A 34 2.40 19.29 15.18
N THR A 35 2.96 19.77 14.06
CA THR A 35 2.87 21.19 13.67
C THR A 35 1.61 21.52 12.88
N GLY A 36 1.00 20.48 12.28
CA GLY A 36 -0.17 20.66 11.41
C GLY A 36 0.12 21.57 10.27
N LEU A 37 1.18 21.34 9.48
CA LEU A 37 1.50 22.18 8.33
C LEU A 37 0.48 23.33 8.21
N LYS A 38 0.84 24.59 8.22
CA LYS A 38 -0.08 25.75 8.16
C LYS A 38 -0.92 25.74 6.86
N LEU A 39 -1.59 24.64 6.61
CA LEU A 39 -2.53 24.43 5.51
C LEU A 39 -3.91 24.47 6.15
N GLU A 40 -4.73 25.42 5.74
CA GLU A 40 -6.08 25.68 6.31
C GLU A 40 -6.91 24.40 6.51
N PHE A 41 -6.76 23.44 5.61
CA PHE A 41 -7.52 22.18 5.67
C PHE A 41 -6.96 21.16 6.68
N ILE A 42 -5.72 21.32 7.19
CA ILE A 42 -5.10 20.42 8.19
C ILE A 42 -5.06 21.09 9.57
N GLU A 43 -5.09 22.39 9.63
CA GLU A 43 -4.91 23.15 10.87
C GLU A 43 -5.98 22.81 11.92
N ASN A 44 -7.21 22.54 11.50
CA ASN A 44 -8.33 22.20 12.37
C ASN A 44 -8.48 20.70 12.66
N LEU A 45 -7.56 19.86 12.18
CA LEU A 45 -7.58 18.41 12.41
C LEU A 45 -6.93 18.07 13.76
N SER A 46 -7.45 17.04 14.42
CA SER A 46 -6.79 16.42 15.58
C SER A 46 -5.43 15.80 15.19
N HIS A 47 -4.56 15.57 16.16
CA HIS A 47 -3.27 14.90 15.90
C HIS A 47 -3.43 13.53 15.23
N GLU A 48 -4.47 12.78 15.58
CA GLU A 48 -4.78 11.49 14.98
C GLU A 48 -5.17 11.64 13.50
N GLU A 49 -6.07 12.57 13.17
CA GLU A 49 -6.51 12.85 11.80
C GLU A 49 -5.34 13.34 10.92
N ARG A 50 -4.46 14.19 11.46
CA ARG A 50 -3.23 14.64 10.78
C ARG A 50 -2.30 13.46 10.45
N MET A 51 -2.14 12.55 11.41
CA MET A 51 -1.36 11.34 11.20
C MET A 51 -1.97 10.47 10.07
N PHE A 52 -3.29 10.28 10.06
CA PHE A 52 -3.96 9.55 8.97
C PHE A 52 -3.76 10.23 7.61
N PHE A 53 -3.78 11.55 7.57
CA PHE A 53 -3.48 12.29 6.35
C PHE A 53 -2.07 11.99 5.82
N ALA A 54 -1.07 11.93 6.69
CA ALA A 54 0.31 11.59 6.32
C ALA A 54 0.46 10.18 5.72
N SER A 55 -0.47 9.28 6.03
CA SER A 55 -0.39 7.87 5.58
C SER A 55 -0.49 7.67 4.06
N ALA A 56 -1.11 8.60 3.32
CA ALA A 56 -1.21 8.54 1.86
C ALA A 56 0.16 8.47 1.16
N ALA A 57 1.16 9.13 1.76
CA ALA A 57 2.52 9.12 1.24
C ALA A 57 3.13 7.72 1.20
N MET A 58 2.69 6.80 2.07
CA MET A 58 3.19 5.42 2.08
C MET A 58 2.73 4.63 0.84
N ALA A 59 1.47 4.78 0.41
CA ALA A 59 0.99 4.13 -0.81
C ALA A 59 1.75 4.65 -2.04
N LEU A 60 1.97 5.96 -2.12
CA LEU A 60 2.78 6.57 -3.17
C LEU A 60 4.22 6.04 -3.14
N TYR A 61 4.84 5.98 -1.96
CA TYR A 61 6.19 5.43 -1.81
C TYR A 61 6.28 3.99 -2.33
N PHE A 62 5.36 3.11 -1.95
CA PHE A 62 5.38 1.72 -2.40
C PHE A 62 5.05 1.55 -3.88
N SER A 63 4.39 2.51 -4.53
CA SER A 63 4.23 2.53 -5.98
C SER A 63 5.58 2.63 -6.71
N PHE A 64 6.53 3.38 -6.15
CA PHE A 64 7.89 3.47 -6.67
C PHE A 64 8.76 2.33 -6.15
N PHE A 65 8.79 2.13 -4.84
CA PHE A 65 9.73 1.22 -4.20
C PHE A 65 9.60 -0.22 -4.71
N THR A 66 8.38 -0.76 -4.73
CA THR A 66 8.16 -2.16 -5.17
C THR A 66 8.53 -2.34 -6.63
N THR A 67 8.21 -1.36 -7.48
CA THR A 67 8.44 -1.43 -8.92
C THR A 67 9.89 -1.17 -9.33
N ILE A 68 10.71 -0.66 -8.43
CA ILE A 68 12.16 -0.57 -8.62
C ILE A 68 12.83 -1.82 -8.02
N PHE A 69 12.49 -2.17 -6.79
CA PHE A 69 13.16 -3.23 -6.02
C PHE A 69 13.09 -4.61 -6.71
N VAL A 70 11.93 -4.99 -7.24
CA VAL A 70 11.74 -6.31 -7.88
C VAL A 70 12.35 -6.38 -9.29
N PRO A 71 12.08 -5.45 -10.21
CA PRO A 71 12.65 -5.52 -11.55
C PRO A 71 14.18 -5.34 -11.60
N VAL A 72 14.78 -4.64 -10.65
CA VAL A 72 16.25 -4.56 -10.55
C VAL A 72 16.85 -5.97 -10.32
N GLU A 73 16.20 -6.85 -9.53
CA GLU A 73 16.67 -8.23 -9.37
C GLU A 73 16.57 -9.05 -10.67
N TYR A 74 15.66 -8.70 -11.58
CA TYR A 74 15.65 -9.28 -12.94
C TYR A 74 16.83 -8.76 -13.78
N ALA A 75 17.09 -7.46 -13.75
CA ALA A 75 18.17 -6.83 -14.50
C ALA A 75 19.54 -7.34 -14.04
N ASP A 76 19.75 -7.50 -12.74
CA ASP A 76 20.99 -8.00 -12.14
C ASP A 76 21.16 -9.53 -12.28
N GLY A 77 20.21 -10.23 -12.90
CA GLY A 77 20.25 -11.69 -13.07
C GLY A 77 20.01 -12.50 -11.79
N VAL A 78 19.69 -11.86 -10.68
CA VAL A 78 19.49 -12.54 -9.37
C VAL A 78 18.35 -13.57 -9.47
N ILE A 79 17.24 -13.21 -10.10
CA ILE A 79 16.09 -14.10 -10.28
C ILE A 79 16.46 -15.28 -11.19
N ARG A 80 17.24 -15.03 -12.26
CA ARG A 80 17.76 -16.09 -13.14
C ARG A 80 18.63 -17.07 -12.37
N ASN A 81 19.56 -16.58 -11.57
CA ASN A 81 20.46 -17.42 -10.76
C ASN A 81 19.69 -18.29 -9.76
N ARG A 82 18.63 -17.74 -9.13
CA ARG A 82 17.74 -18.49 -8.23
C ARG A 82 17.02 -19.64 -8.97
N ILE A 83 16.58 -19.41 -10.20
CA ILE A 83 15.93 -20.45 -11.01
C ILE A 83 16.95 -21.54 -11.39
N ILE A 84 18.15 -21.18 -11.80
CA ILE A 84 19.24 -22.14 -12.09
C ILE A 84 19.59 -22.95 -10.84
N SER A 85 19.53 -22.37 -9.66
CA SER A 85 19.71 -23.05 -8.37
C SER A 85 18.52 -23.93 -7.96
N GLY A 86 17.53 -24.16 -8.83
CA GLY A 86 16.43 -25.10 -8.63
C GLY A 86 15.20 -24.53 -7.92
N PHE A 87 15.12 -23.21 -7.68
CA PHE A 87 13.93 -22.61 -7.10
C PHE A 87 12.85 -22.35 -8.16
N SER A 88 11.61 -22.71 -7.84
CA SER A 88 10.50 -22.44 -8.74
C SER A 88 10.16 -20.95 -8.79
N GLN A 89 9.65 -20.47 -9.93
CA GLN A 89 9.21 -19.06 -10.05
C GLN A 89 8.14 -18.69 -9.02
N LYS A 90 7.27 -19.61 -8.63
CA LYS A 90 6.30 -19.40 -7.55
C LYS A 90 6.96 -19.15 -6.20
N GLN A 91 7.98 -19.94 -5.86
CA GLN A 91 8.72 -19.76 -4.62
C GLN A 91 9.43 -18.39 -4.57
N ILE A 92 9.96 -17.95 -5.71
CA ILE A 92 10.60 -16.65 -5.84
C ILE A 92 9.57 -15.54 -5.69
N TYR A 93 8.43 -15.65 -6.38
CA TYR A 93 7.32 -14.68 -6.30
C TYR A 93 6.84 -14.48 -4.85
N PHE A 94 6.52 -15.56 -4.15
CA PHE A 94 6.06 -15.46 -2.77
C PHE A 94 7.15 -14.97 -1.81
N ALA A 95 8.41 -15.34 -2.03
CA ALA A 95 9.51 -14.82 -1.24
C ALA A 95 9.65 -13.30 -1.38
N HIS A 96 9.49 -12.77 -2.60
CA HIS A 96 9.44 -11.33 -2.85
C HIS A 96 8.22 -10.67 -2.21
N LEU A 97 7.05 -11.26 -2.37
CA LEU A 97 5.82 -10.74 -1.77
C LEU A 97 5.95 -10.61 -0.25
N PHE A 98 6.44 -11.66 0.43
CA PHE A 98 6.69 -11.61 1.87
C PHE A 98 7.79 -10.59 2.25
N THR A 99 8.80 -10.39 1.40
CA THR A 99 9.80 -9.33 1.61
C THR A 99 9.16 -7.95 1.56
N GLN A 100 8.24 -7.72 0.62
CA GLN A 100 7.48 -6.47 0.54
C GLN A 100 6.55 -6.29 1.74
N TYR A 101 5.93 -7.36 2.25
CA TYR A 101 5.13 -7.28 3.48
C TYR A 101 5.99 -6.92 4.69
N THR A 102 7.21 -7.44 4.76
CA THR A 102 8.18 -7.05 5.79
C THR A 102 8.55 -5.56 5.65
N ALA A 103 8.72 -5.07 4.42
CA ALA A 103 8.99 -3.65 4.17
C ALA A 103 7.81 -2.76 4.65
N VAL A 104 6.57 -3.15 4.31
CA VAL A 104 5.36 -2.46 4.78
C VAL A 104 5.30 -2.45 6.31
N PHE A 105 5.52 -3.60 6.94
CA PHE A 105 5.48 -3.70 8.41
C PHE A 105 6.50 -2.79 9.08
N ILE A 106 7.77 -2.84 8.63
CA ILE A 106 8.83 -1.98 9.18
C ILE A 106 8.47 -0.51 9.00
N MET A 107 8.11 -0.09 7.78
CA MET A 107 7.76 1.31 7.51
C MET A 107 6.54 1.76 8.30
N HIS A 108 5.54 0.87 8.47
CA HIS A 108 4.36 1.16 9.27
C HIS A 108 4.70 1.39 10.75
N VAL A 109 5.66 0.64 11.30
CA VAL A 109 6.18 0.88 12.67
C VAL A 109 6.82 2.26 12.77
N PHE A 110 7.64 2.68 11.79
CA PHE A 110 8.25 4.02 11.77
C PHE A 110 7.18 5.11 11.63
N TYR A 111 6.19 4.90 10.79
CA TYR A 111 5.03 5.78 10.64
C TYR A 111 4.27 5.96 11.97
N LEU A 112 3.93 4.85 12.66
CA LEU A 112 3.26 4.89 13.96
C LEU A 112 4.12 5.59 15.02
N ALA A 113 5.41 5.30 15.06
CA ALA A 113 6.34 5.98 15.96
C ALA A 113 6.35 7.50 15.74
N GLY A 114 6.39 7.94 14.47
CA GLY A 114 6.29 9.36 14.11
C GLY A 114 4.99 10.01 14.59
N GLY A 115 3.85 9.33 14.41
CA GLY A 115 2.55 9.80 14.87
C GLY A 115 2.46 9.94 16.39
N LEU A 116 2.89 8.90 17.12
CA LEU A 116 2.91 8.90 18.59
C LEU A 116 3.81 10.00 19.15
N LEU A 117 5.01 10.16 18.60
CA LEU A 117 5.94 11.25 18.96
C LEU A 117 5.34 12.62 18.61
N GLY A 118 4.55 12.73 17.55
CA GLY A 118 3.84 13.94 17.14
C GLY A 118 2.60 14.27 17.98
N GLY A 119 2.24 13.43 18.96
CA GLY A 119 1.14 13.67 19.89
C GLY A 119 -0.16 12.91 19.54
N ALA A 120 -0.18 12.05 18.52
CA ALA A 120 -1.33 11.20 18.25
C ALA A 120 -1.58 10.24 19.42
N ARG A 121 -2.87 10.08 19.78
CA ARG A 121 -3.30 9.13 20.81
C ARG A 121 -4.44 8.30 20.24
N PHE A 122 -4.24 6.99 20.18
CA PHE A 122 -5.24 6.12 19.61
C PHE A 122 -6.33 5.76 20.62
N THR A 123 -7.55 6.12 20.29
CA THR A 123 -8.76 5.53 20.88
C THR A 123 -9.04 4.18 20.22
N GLY A 124 -10.03 3.40 20.74
CA GLY A 124 -10.38 2.11 20.14
C GLY A 124 -10.69 2.17 18.64
N ASN A 125 -11.40 3.21 18.18
CA ASN A 125 -11.72 3.43 16.77
C ASN A 125 -10.46 3.81 15.96
N GLY A 126 -9.57 4.63 16.50
CA GLY A 126 -8.32 4.98 15.85
C GLY A 126 -7.41 3.78 15.62
N MET A 127 -7.37 2.85 16.58
CA MET A 127 -6.62 1.60 16.44
C MET A 127 -7.16 0.74 15.29
N LEU A 128 -8.49 0.67 15.14
CA LEU A 128 -9.11 -0.04 14.02
C LEU A 128 -8.79 0.62 12.67
N LYS A 129 -8.81 1.95 12.58
CA LYS A 129 -8.41 2.69 11.37
C LYS A 129 -6.94 2.41 11.00
N VAL A 130 -6.04 2.38 11.98
CA VAL A 130 -4.63 1.99 11.79
C VAL A 130 -4.52 0.59 11.20
N LEU A 131 -5.30 -0.37 11.71
CA LEU A 131 -5.31 -1.74 11.21
C LEU A 131 -5.88 -1.83 9.80
N VAL A 132 -6.98 -1.12 9.50
CA VAL A 132 -7.54 -1.03 8.13
C VAL A 132 -6.49 -0.51 7.17
N PHE A 133 -5.83 0.58 7.53
CA PHE A 133 -4.78 1.15 6.69
C PHE A 133 -3.62 0.17 6.46
N PHE A 134 -3.17 -0.53 7.51
CA PHE A 134 -2.10 -1.53 7.38
C PHE A 134 -2.47 -2.65 6.40
N ILE A 135 -3.66 -3.26 6.55
CA ILE A 135 -4.12 -4.35 5.68
C ILE A 135 -4.36 -3.84 4.25
N SER A 136 -4.93 -2.65 4.09
CA SER A 136 -5.12 -2.01 2.79
C SER A 136 -3.78 -1.76 2.08
N LEU A 137 -2.76 -1.32 2.82
CA LEU A 137 -1.43 -1.11 2.26
C LEU A 137 -0.77 -2.43 1.84
N LEU A 138 -0.95 -3.52 2.61
CA LEU A 138 -0.51 -4.86 2.21
C LEU A 138 -1.20 -5.31 0.90
N ALA A 139 -2.51 -5.08 0.77
CA ALA A 139 -3.27 -5.39 -0.43
C ALA A 139 -2.75 -4.56 -1.63
N TYR A 140 -2.52 -3.27 -1.43
CA TYR A 140 -1.95 -2.39 -2.45
C TYR A 140 -0.57 -2.85 -2.92
N VAL A 141 0.30 -3.19 -1.99
CA VAL A 141 1.65 -3.68 -2.28
C VAL A 141 1.60 -5.06 -2.98
N THR A 142 0.59 -5.86 -2.73
CA THR A 142 0.37 -7.12 -3.47
C THR A 142 0.11 -6.84 -4.96
N ILE A 143 -0.69 -5.82 -5.27
CA ILE A 143 -0.95 -5.40 -6.67
C ILE A 143 0.33 -4.86 -7.31
N THR A 144 1.06 -3.98 -6.66
CA THR A 144 2.31 -3.42 -7.20
C THR A 144 3.38 -4.50 -7.38
N ASN A 145 3.46 -5.48 -6.47
CA ASN A 145 4.37 -6.63 -6.60
C ASN A 145 3.96 -7.55 -7.78
N LEU A 146 2.67 -7.77 -8.00
CA LEU A 146 2.17 -8.49 -9.18
C LEU A 146 2.65 -7.81 -10.46
N ILE A 147 2.46 -6.48 -10.57
CA ILE A 147 2.86 -5.69 -11.73
C ILE A 147 4.39 -5.78 -11.92
N ALA A 148 5.15 -5.52 -10.85
CA ALA A 148 6.61 -5.54 -10.87
C ALA A 148 7.18 -6.90 -11.28
N PHE A 149 6.56 -7.99 -10.83
CA PHE A 149 6.99 -9.34 -11.18
C PHE A 149 6.59 -9.75 -12.61
N ARG A 150 5.50 -9.20 -13.15
CA ARG A 150 5.04 -9.43 -14.52
C ARG A 150 5.77 -8.57 -15.53
N VAL A 151 6.07 -7.33 -15.17
CA VAL A 151 6.71 -6.34 -16.04
C VAL A 151 8.18 -6.23 -15.63
N LYS A 152 9.05 -6.97 -16.27
CA LYS A 152 10.49 -7.08 -15.93
C LYS A 152 11.29 -5.77 -16.09
N LYS A 153 10.73 -4.75 -16.75
CA LYS A 153 11.39 -3.46 -17.02
C LYS A 153 11.02 -2.44 -15.94
N VAL A 154 12.01 -1.92 -15.21
CA VAL A 154 11.85 -0.92 -14.13
C VAL A 154 10.95 0.24 -14.57
N ILE A 155 11.33 0.93 -15.65
CA ILE A 155 10.63 2.13 -16.11
C ILE A 155 9.15 1.82 -16.42
N VAL A 156 8.90 0.73 -17.15
CA VAL A 156 7.53 0.38 -17.57
C VAL A 156 6.66 0.00 -16.37
N SER A 157 7.20 -0.80 -15.43
CA SER A 157 6.45 -1.17 -14.21
C SER A 157 6.15 0.05 -13.34
N THR A 158 7.09 0.98 -13.22
CA THR A 158 6.90 2.23 -12.47
C THR A 158 5.83 3.12 -13.12
N ILE A 159 5.87 3.29 -14.44
CA ILE A 159 4.82 4.06 -15.15
C ILE A 159 3.45 3.42 -14.93
N ILE A 160 3.31 2.10 -15.08
CA ILE A 160 2.03 1.40 -14.89
C ILE A 160 1.49 1.62 -13.49
N THR A 161 2.32 1.48 -12.46
CA THR A 161 1.86 1.66 -11.06
C THR A 161 1.55 3.12 -10.74
N MET A 162 2.26 4.08 -11.33
CA MET A 162 1.95 5.49 -11.17
C MET A 162 0.64 5.88 -11.85
N VAL A 163 0.39 5.37 -13.06
CA VAL A 163 -0.89 5.55 -13.75
C VAL A 163 -2.02 4.89 -12.95
N MET A 164 -1.78 3.69 -12.42
CA MET A 164 -2.73 3.02 -11.53
C MET A 164 -3.02 3.84 -10.27
N PHE A 165 -1.99 4.33 -9.58
CA PHE A 165 -2.15 5.16 -8.39
C PHE A 165 -2.99 6.43 -8.70
N ASN A 166 -2.61 7.14 -9.75
CA ASN A 166 -3.31 8.36 -10.17
C ASN A 166 -4.75 8.06 -10.60
N GLY A 167 -4.97 6.97 -11.36
CA GLY A 167 -6.30 6.52 -11.76
C GLY A 167 -7.17 6.17 -10.55
N CYS A 168 -6.63 5.40 -9.60
CA CYS A 168 -7.33 5.08 -8.37
C CYS A 168 -7.66 6.31 -7.53
N PHE A 169 -6.75 7.28 -7.45
CA PHE A 169 -6.98 8.54 -6.73
C PHE A 169 -8.09 9.37 -7.39
N ASN A 170 -8.05 9.52 -8.71
CA ASN A 170 -9.11 10.24 -9.45
C ASN A 170 -10.46 9.54 -9.31
N LEU A 171 -10.50 8.20 -9.40
CA LEU A 171 -11.74 7.44 -9.19
C LEU A 171 -12.32 7.65 -7.79
N VAL A 172 -11.48 7.81 -6.77
CA VAL A 172 -11.93 8.14 -5.40
C VAL A 172 -12.53 9.54 -5.36
N MET A 173 -11.87 10.53 -5.94
CA MET A 173 -12.37 11.91 -5.94
C MET A 173 -13.71 12.03 -6.68
N PHE A 174 -13.81 11.47 -7.90
CA PHE A 174 -15.06 11.44 -8.65
C PHE A 174 -16.12 10.57 -7.99
N GLY A 175 -15.74 9.42 -7.45
CA GLY A 175 -16.63 8.51 -6.74
C GLY A 175 -17.28 9.17 -5.52
N ASN A 176 -16.51 9.96 -4.77
CA ASN A 176 -17.01 10.71 -3.64
C ASN A 176 -18.09 11.73 -4.06
N VAL A 177 -17.86 12.46 -5.16
CA VAL A 177 -18.83 13.39 -5.72
C VAL A 177 -20.09 12.65 -6.20
N ILE A 178 -19.94 11.54 -6.91
CA ILE A 178 -21.07 10.75 -7.43
C ILE A 178 -21.89 10.20 -6.27
N LEU A 179 -21.26 9.63 -5.25
CA LEU A 179 -21.96 9.07 -4.08
C LEU A 179 -22.66 10.15 -3.26
N SER A 180 -22.08 11.35 -3.16
CA SER A 180 -22.64 12.42 -2.34
C SER A 180 -23.81 13.18 -3.00
N PHE A 181 -23.81 13.27 -4.35
CA PHE A 181 -24.72 14.19 -5.07
C PHE A 181 -25.56 13.55 -6.17
N VAL A 182 -25.23 12.35 -6.64
CA VAL A 182 -25.82 11.77 -7.86
C VAL A 182 -26.56 10.47 -7.61
N LEU A 183 -26.11 9.65 -6.66
CA LEU A 183 -26.71 8.34 -6.43
C LEU A 183 -27.95 8.41 -5.51
N ASP A 184 -29.05 7.82 -6.00
CA ASP A 184 -30.20 7.57 -5.18
C ASP A 184 -29.90 6.59 -4.05
N ASP A 185 -30.61 6.70 -2.93
CA ASP A 185 -30.45 5.85 -1.73
C ASP A 185 -30.46 4.35 -2.05
N LYS A 186 -31.20 3.93 -3.08
CA LYS A 186 -31.29 2.53 -3.53
C LYS A 186 -29.96 1.96 -3.98
N TYR A 187 -29.12 2.77 -4.63
CA TYR A 187 -27.84 2.32 -5.21
C TYR A 187 -26.64 2.73 -4.36
N PHE A 188 -26.87 3.51 -3.33
CA PHE A 188 -25.80 4.06 -2.49
C PHE A 188 -24.91 2.96 -1.89
N LYS A 189 -25.50 1.91 -1.29
CA LYS A 189 -24.73 0.80 -0.69
C LYS A 189 -23.85 0.06 -1.69
N VAL A 190 -24.33 -0.12 -2.92
CA VAL A 190 -23.53 -0.77 -3.97
C VAL A 190 -22.37 0.14 -4.39
N GLY A 191 -22.65 1.42 -4.55
CA GLY A 191 -21.62 2.42 -4.85
C GLY A 191 -20.56 2.51 -3.74
N GLU A 192 -20.97 2.48 -2.48
CA GLU A 192 -20.08 2.45 -1.32
C GLU A 192 -19.11 1.25 -1.33
N VAL A 193 -19.63 0.04 -1.60
CA VAL A 193 -18.79 -1.16 -1.74
C VAL A 193 -17.81 -1.01 -2.90
N ILE A 194 -18.26 -0.58 -4.08
CA ILE A 194 -17.38 -0.36 -5.24
C ILE A 194 -16.30 0.67 -4.94
N TYR A 195 -16.65 1.75 -4.26
CA TYR A 195 -15.73 2.79 -3.83
C TYR A 195 -14.63 2.23 -2.90
N ASN A 196 -15.00 1.39 -1.95
CA ASN A 196 -14.08 0.79 -0.97
C ASN A 196 -13.29 -0.41 -1.54
N LEU A 197 -13.72 -1.05 -2.62
CA LEU A 197 -12.89 -2.00 -3.38
C LEU A 197 -11.65 -1.33 -3.98
N ASN A 198 -11.70 -0.02 -4.21
CA ASN A 198 -10.50 0.76 -4.43
C ASN A 198 -9.79 1.02 -3.09
N ILE A 199 -8.57 0.48 -2.94
CA ILE A 199 -7.79 0.57 -1.69
C ILE A 199 -7.59 2.02 -1.22
N LEU A 200 -7.40 2.96 -2.16
CA LEU A 200 -7.33 4.39 -1.83
C LEU A 200 -8.69 4.93 -1.36
N GLY A 201 -9.80 4.34 -1.80
CA GLY A 201 -11.14 4.64 -1.31
C GLY A 201 -11.29 4.31 0.17
N GLN A 202 -10.79 3.15 0.59
CA GLN A 202 -10.79 2.78 2.02
C GLN A 202 -9.96 3.75 2.87
N TRP A 203 -8.79 4.16 2.36
CA TRP A 203 -7.99 5.17 3.04
C TRP A 203 -8.75 6.50 3.15
N PHE A 204 -9.32 6.98 2.04
CA PHE A 204 -10.01 8.26 2.00
C PHE A 204 -11.29 8.27 2.84
N SER A 205 -12.06 7.16 2.85
CA SER A 205 -13.28 7.03 3.65
C SER A 205 -13.03 7.10 5.18
N ASN A 206 -11.80 6.85 5.63
CA ASN A 206 -11.40 7.01 7.02
C ASN A 206 -10.86 8.41 7.35
N THR A 207 -10.78 9.31 6.37
CA THR A 207 -10.47 10.73 6.60
C THR A 207 -11.75 11.49 6.96
N ARG A 208 -11.60 12.60 7.68
CA ARG A 208 -12.73 13.44 8.11
C ARG A 208 -13.65 13.88 6.96
N TYR A 209 -13.10 14.04 5.77
CA TYR A 209 -13.85 14.55 4.61
C TYR A 209 -14.83 13.55 4.00
N ALA A 210 -14.66 12.26 4.25
CA ALA A 210 -15.50 11.21 3.66
C ALA A 210 -16.13 10.27 4.69
N GLU A 211 -15.77 10.37 5.96
CA GLU A 211 -16.19 9.42 7.02
C GLU A 211 -17.72 9.29 7.14
N SER A 212 -18.47 10.38 6.92
CA SER A 212 -19.92 10.38 7.05
C SER A 212 -20.67 9.82 5.84
N PHE A 213 -20.04 9.71 4.67
CA PHE A 213 -20.71 9.40 3.43
C PHE A 213 -20.40 8.02 2.86
N VAL A 214 -19.16 7.56 2.98
CA VAL A 214 -18.68 6.38 2.24
C VAL A 214 -17.90 5.38 3.10
N ASN A 215 -18.11 5.39 4.41
CA ASN A 215 -17.45 4.45 5.31
C ASN A 215 -18.38 3.28 5.69
N PRO A 216 -18.19 2.08 5.11
CA PRO A 216 -18.99 0.89 5.41
C PRO A 216 -18.68 0.31 6.79
N GLY A 217 -17.71 0.90 7.50
CA GLY A 217 -17.20 0.42 8.77
C GLY A 217 -15.93 -0.42 8.62
N SER A 218 -15.06 -0.28 9.64
CA SER A 218 -13.71 -0.89 9.62
C SER A 218 -13.73 -2.41 9.43
N GLY A 219 -14.77 -3.10 9.93
CA GLY A 219 -14.90 -4.56 9.76
C GLY A 219 -15.07 -4.96 8.29
N ILE A 220 -15.93 -4.26 7.54
CA ILE A 220 -16.14 -4.51 6.10
C ILE A 220 -14.87 -4.19 5.32
N GLN A 221 -14.24 -3.05 5.59
CA GLN A 221 -12.98 -2.66 4.94
C GLN A 221 -11.85 -3.67 5.15
N LEU A 222 -11.74 -4.26 6.35
CA LEU A 222 -10.77 -5.32 6.62
C LEU A 222 -11.04 -6.56 5.77
N ILE A 223 -12.32 -6.97 5.64
CA ILE A 223 -12.71 -8.11 4.80
C ILE A 223 -12.41 -7.83 3.33
N GLU A 224 -12.75 -6.65 2.82
CA GLU A 224 -12.48 -6.24 1.44
C GLU A 224 -10.98 -6.25 1.15
N SER A 225 -10.18 -5.61 1.99
CA SER A 225 -8.72 -5.56 1.83
C SER A 225 -8.07 -6.94 1.91
N ALA A 226 -8.49 -7.78 2.87
CA ALA A 226 -7.99 -9.14 2.99
C ALA A 226 -8.37 -10.00 1.77
N SER A 227 -9.58 -9.82 1.25
CA SER A 227 -10.05 -10.51 0.05
C SER A 227 -9.22 -10.12 -1.18
N ILE A 228 -8.98 -8.82 -1.38
CA ILE A 228 -8.15 -8.30 -2.46
C ILE A 228 -6.73 -8.87 -2.35
N LEU A 229 -6.13 -8.81 -1.14
CA LEU A 229 -4.79 -9.33 -0.87
C LEU A 229 -4.68 -10.81 -1.27
N ILE A 230 -5.60 -11.65 -0.83
CA ILE A 230 -5.59 -13.10 -1.11
C ILE A 230 -5.79 -13.36 -2.59
N LEU A 231 -6.81 -12.76 -3.20
CA LEU A 231 -7.13 -12.94 -4.61
C LEU A 231 -5.96 -12.53 -5.52
N ILE A 232 -5.37 -11.36 -5.29
CA ILE A 232 -4.26 -10.86 -6.09
C ILE A 232 -2.98 -11.68 -5.86
N ALA A 233 -2.71 -12.14 -4.63
CA ALA A 233 -1.57 -13.02 -4.36
C ALA A 233 -1.68 -14.35 -5.13
N ILE A 234 -2.89 -14.93 -5.19
CA ILE A 234 -3.17 -16.14 -5.97
C ILE A 234 -3.01 -15.87 -7.47
N LEU A 235 -3.66 -14.82 -8.00
CA LEU A 235 -3.58 -14.42 -9.40
C LEU A 235 -2.13 -14.16 -9.83
N GLY A 236 -1.33 -13.55 -8.96
CA GLY A 236 0.09 -13.31 -9.20
C GLY A 236 0.90 -14.58 -9.38
N SER A 237 0.48 -15.68 -8.74
CA SER A 237 1.16 -16.97 -8.83
C SER A 237 0.78 -17.80 -10.08
N ILE A 238 -0.33 -17.45 -10.75
CA ILE A 238 -0.85 -18.19 -11.91
C ILE A 238 0.03 -17.93 -13.13
N GLY A 239 0.32 -18.99 -13.90
CA GLY A 239 1.05 -18.90 -15.18
C GLY A 239 2.56 -18.67 -15.07
N LEU A 240 3.13 -18.59 -13.85
CA LEU A 240 4.57 -18.43 -13.67
C LEU A 240 5.39 -19.63 -14.15
N LYS A 241 4.81 -20.84 -14.19
CA LYS A 241 5.48 -22.07 -14.69
C LYS A 241 5.79 -22.06 -16.20
N LYS A 242 5.09 -21.22 -16.99
CA LYS A 242 5.19 -21.20 -18.46
C LYS A 242 6.19 -20.15 -18.99
N ARG A 243 6.80 -19.37 -18.13
CA ARG A 243 7.78 -18.37 -18.55
C ARG A 243 9.16 -18.98 -18.60
N GLU A 244 9.54 -19.46 -19.79
CA GLU A 244 10.93 -19.81 -20.08
C GLU A 244 11.82 -18.59 -19.93
N LEU A 245 13.05 -18.84 -19.47
CA LEU A 245 14.15 -17.87 -19.41
C LEU A 245 14.60 -17.58 -20.87
N LYS A 246 13.86 -16.75 -21.59
CA LYS A 246 14.39 -16.14 -22.81
C LYS A 246 15.09 -14.86 -22.49
#